data_1168bc5025f1f60bd8de462022a40c65
#
_entry.id   1168bc5025f1f60bd8de462022a40c65
#
_cell.length_a   1.000
_cell.length_b   1.000
_cell.length_c   1.000
_cell.angle_alpha   90.00
_cell.angle_beta   90.00
_cell.angle_gamma   90.00
#
_symmetry.space_group_name_H-M   'P 1'
#
loop_
_entity.id
_entity.type
_entity.pdbx_description
1 polymer ?
#
loop_
_entity_poly.entity_id
_entity_poly.type
_entity_poly.pdbx_seq_one_letter_code
_entity_poly.pdbx_strand_id
1 'polypeptide(L)'
;GDALMIISNSGRNAVPVEMALIAKARRIPVIVLTSLAHSRSVPSRHSSGKHLFDVADVVIDNCGVPGDAVLEADGSAVQICPTSTVAGAAIINMIEAEVVERLCAMGVEPPVFVSANIDGGDEFDQQWKGVLCRR
;
A
#
# COMPACT_ATOMS: atom_id res chain seq x y z
N GLY A 1 -14.58 11.48 3.58
CA GLY A 1 -14.05 10.78 4.75
C GLY A 1 -12.66 10.24 4.44
N ASP A 2 -11.90 9.93 5.47
CA ASP A 2 -10.54 9.43 5.32
C ASP A 2 -10.55 7.90 5.22
N ALA A 3 -9.51 7.33 4.62
CA ALA A 3 -9.22 5.89 4.63
C ALA A 3 -7.74 5.68 4.93
N LEU A 4 -7.39 4.58 5.58
CA LEU A 4 -6.01 4.20 5.83
C LEU A 4 -5.62 3.03 4.93
N MET A 5 -4.58 3.21 4.12
CA MET A 5 -3.99 2.13 3.35
C MET A 5 -2.70 1.65 4.01
N ILE A 6 -2.59 0.35 4.23
CA ILE A 6 -1.42 -0.29 4.83
C ILE A 6 -0.87 -1.33 3.86
N ILE A 7 0.42 -1.20 3.54
CA ILE A 7 1.14 -2.13 2.67
C ILE A 7 2.10 -2.95 3.53
N SER A 8 1.88 -4.25 3.60
CA SER A 8 2.76 -5.16 4.35
C SER A 8 2.65 -6.57 3.81
N ASN A 9 3.71 -7.05 3.15
CA ASN A 9 3.69 -8.33 2.43
C ASN A 9 3.30 -9.51 3.32
N SER A 10 3.88 -9.62 4.53
CA SER A 10 3.54 -10.69 5.47
C SER A 10 2.30 -10.41 6.32
N GLY A 11 1.87 -9.17 6.44
CA GLY A 11 0.73 -8.75 7.24
C GLY A 11 0.76 -9.15 8.72
N ARG A 12 1.88 -9.62 9.26
CA ARG A 12 1.99 -10.29 10.58
C ARG A 12 2.57 -9.43 11.70
N ASN A 13 3.28 -8.35 11.36
CA ASN A 13 4.05 -7.58 12.34
C ASN A 13 3.14 -6.72 13.22
N ALA A 14 3.56 -6.51 14.48
CA ALA A 14 2.74 -5.85 15.49
C ALA A 14 2.33 -4.43 15.08
N VAL A 15 3.27 -3.61 14.59
CA VAL A 15 3.00 -2.20 14.28
C VAL A 15 1.90 -2.02 13.21
N PRO A 16 1.97 -2.63 12.02
CA PRO A 16 0.91 -2.47 11.04
C PRO A 16 -0.45 -3.02 11.50
N VAL A 17 -0.47 -4.11 12.28
CA VAL A 17 -1.73 -4.63 12.84
C VAL A 17 -2.31 -3.67 13.87
N GLU A 18 -1.48 -3.08 14.76
CA GLU A 18 -1.91 -2.08 15.73
C GLU A 18 -2.47 -0.83 15.04
N MET A 19 -1.80 -0.34 13.98
CA MET A 19 -2.28 0.79 13.19
C MET A 19 -3.68 0.51 12.60
N ALA A 20 -3.88 -0.69 12.06
CA ALA A 20 -5.19 -1.10 11.53
C ALA A 20 -6.26 -1.12 12.63
N LEU A 21 -5.96 -1.68 13.80
CA LEU A 21 -6.89 -1.74 14.94
C LEU A 21 -7.26 -0.34 15.44
N ILE A 22 -6.30 0.58 15.54
CA ILE A 22 -6.53 1.97 15.93
C ILE A 22 -7.42 2.68 14.88
N ALA A 23 -7.17 2.49 13.60
CA ALA A 23 -7.99 3.05 12.54
C ALA A 23 -9.44 2.56 12.62
N LYS A 24 -9.63 1.26 12.82
CA LYS A 24 -10.97 0.66 13.01
C LYS A 24 -11.68 1.24 14.23
N ALA A 25 -10.99 1.40 15.36
CA ALA A 25 -11.56 2.02 16.56
C ALA A 25 -12.02 3.46 16.32
N ARG A 26 -11.37 4.17 15.39
CA ARG A 26 -11.72 5.52 14.93
C ARG A 26 -12.73 5.56 13.78
N ARG A 27 -13.25 4.42 13.37
CA ARG A 27 -14.17 4.26 12.22
C ARG A 27 -13.57 4.73 10.89
N ILE A 28 -12.25 4.63 10.76
CA ILE A 28 -11.54 4.88 9.50
C ILE A 28 -11.46 3.56 8.74
N PRO A 29 -11.97 3.49 7.51
CA PRO A 29 -11.82 2.31 6.65
C PRO A 29 -10.37 1.93 6.45
N VAL A 30 -10.07 0.64 6.48
CA VAL A 30 -8.71 0.09 6.35
C VAL A 30 -8.62 -0.74 5.07
N ILE A 31 -7.75 -0.33 4.18
CA ILE A 31 -7.38 -1.04 2.96
C ILE A 31 -5.99 -1.64 3.17
N VAL A 32 -5.83 -2.92 2.89
CA VAL A 32 -4.56 -3.62 3.07
C VAL A 32 -4.09 -4.22 1.76
N LEU A 33 -2.83 -3.98 1.41
CA LEU A 33 -2.12 -4.67 0.34
C LEU A 33 -1.12 -5.62 0.97
N THR A 34 -1.29 -6.92 0.73
CA THR A 34 -0.50 -8.00 1.36
C THR A 34 -0.41 -9.20 0.44
N SER A 35 0.52 -10.13 0.69
CA SER A 35 0.45 -11.46 0.10
C SER A 35 -0.37 -12.36 1.02
N LEU A 36 -1.54 -12.79 0.59
CA LEU A 36 -2.35 -13.73 1.38
C LEU A 36 -1.65 -15.08 1.55
N ALA A 37 -0.95 -15.56 0.52
CA ALA A 37 -0.19 -16.79 0.59
C ALA A 37 0.92 -16.70 1.66
N HIS A 38 1.71 -15.62 1.65
CA HIS A 38 2.75 -15.42 2.66
C HIS A 38 2.17 -15.16 4.04
N SER A 39 1.16 -14.32 4.14
CA SER A 39 0.57 -13.92 5.42
C SER A 39 -0.04 -15.14 6.16
N ARG A 40 -0.69 -16.03 5.44
CA ARG A 40 -1.27 -17.26 6.01
C ARG A 40 -0.22 -18.35 6.35
N SER A 41 0.96 -18.28 5.77
CA SER A 41 2.04 -19.27 6.01
C SER A 41 2.81 -19.02 7.31
N VAL A 42 2.59 -17.91 8.00
CA VAL A 42 3.36 -17.49 9.18
C VAL A 42 2.43 -17.07 10.32
N PRO A 43 2.77 -17.31 11.60
CA PRO A 43 1.95 -16.85 12.71
C PRO A 43 2.01 -15.32 12.88
N SER A 44 0.96 -14.70 13.41
CA SER A 44 0.96 -13.30 13.81
C SER A 44 2.02 -13.02 14.88
N ARG A 45 2.57 -11.80 14.85
CA ARG A 45 3.46 -11.26 15.89
C ARG A 45 2.77 -10.22 16.78
N HIS A 46 1.48 -10.00 16.54
CA HIS A 46 0.68 -9.10 17.37
C HIS A 46 0.03 -9.86 18.53
N SER A 47 -0.09 -9.22 19.71
CA SER A 47 -0.65 -9.84 20.93
C SER A 47 -2.09 -10.34 20.77
N SER A 48 -2.87 -9.76 19.84
CA SER A 48 -4.22 -10.24 19.52
C SER A 48 -4.27 -11.52 18.70
N GLY A 49 -3.14 -12.01 18.17
CA GLY A 49 -3.09 -13.13 17.24
C GLY A 49 -3.57 -12.83 15.82
N LYS A 50 -4.04 -11.58 15.55
CA LYS A 50 -4.56 -11.18 14.23
C LYS A 50 -3.46 -10.81 13.25
N HIS A 51 -3.74 -11.07 11.97
CA HIS A 51 -3.00 -10.51 10.83
C HIS A 51 -3.74 -9.29 10.29
N LEU A 52 -3.09 -8.54 9.41
CA LEU A 52 -3.71 -7.39 8.75
C LEU A 52 -4.99 -7.75 8.00
N PHE A 53 -5.01 -8.85 7.27
CA PHE A 53 -6.18 -9.28 6.51
C PHE A 53 -7.39 -9.62 7.38
N ASP A 54 -7.19 -9.93 8.69
CA ASP A 54 -8.30 -10.17 9.64
C ASP A 54 -8.96 -8.86 10.11
N VAL A 55 -8.29 -7.72 9.95
CA VAL A 55 -8.72 -6.42 10.45
C VAL A 55 -9.23 -5.52 9.32
N ALA A 56 -8.75 -5.72 8.11
CA ALA A 56 -9.03 -4.88 6.96
C ALA A 56 -10.50 -4.91 6.52
N ASP A 57 -10.99 -3.79 5.98
CA ASP A 57 -12.27 -3.71 5.26
C ASP A 57 -12.11 -4.17 3.81
N VAL A 58 -10.95 -3.88 3.22
CA VAL A 58 -10.60 -4.28 1.86
C VAL A 58 -9.22 -4.90 1.88
N VAL A 59 -9.08 -6.08 1.28
CA VAL A 59 -7.79 -6.76 1.12
C VAL A 59 -7.46 -6.86 -0.36
N ILE A 60 -6.29 -6.36 -0.72
CA ILE A 60 -5.70 -6.50 -2.05
C ILE A 60 -4.56 -7.51 -1.92
N ASP A 61 -4.71 -8.66 -2.58
CA ASP A 61 -3.69 -9.70 -2.62
C ASP A 61 -2.72 -9.41 -3.77
N ASN A 62 -1.44 -9.25 -3.47
CA ASN A 62 -0.40 -9.09 -4.48
C ASN A 62 0.05 -10.40 -5.11
N CYS A 63 -0.57 -11.52 -4.71
CA CYS A 63 -0.27 -12.88 -5.18
C CYS A 63 1.21 -13.30 -4.99
N GLY A 64 1.93 -12.66 -4.08
CA GLY A 64 3.32 -12.98 -3.77
C GLY A 64 3.46 -14.33 -3.06
N VAL A 65 4.61 -14.97 -3.22
CA VAL A 65 4.91 -16.29 -2.62
C VAL A 65 5.33 -16.18 -1.15
N PRO A 66 5.21 -17.26 -0.34
CA PRO A 66 5.81 -17.33 0.98
C PRO A 66 7.31 -17.05 0.93
N GLY A 67 7.81 -16.16 1.79
CA GLY A 67 9.21 -15.72 1.78
C GLY A 67 9.52 -14.57 0.82
N ASP A 68 8.63 -14.24 -0.11
CA ASP A 68 8.70 -13.10 -1.05
C ASP A 68 9.72 -13.26 -2.20
N ALA A 69 10.90 -13.85 -1.95
CA ALA A 69 11.93 -14.04 -2.96
C ALA A 69 11.60 -15.23 -3.89
N VAL A 70 11.90 -15.10 -5.19
CA VAL A 70 11.44 -16.05 -6.22
C VAL A 70 12.54 -16.65 -7.08
N LEU A 71 13.76 -16.10 -7.04
CA LEU A 71 14.85 -16.62 -7.85
C LEU A 71 15.84 -17.41 -7.02
N GLU A 72 16.32 -18.51 -7.58
CA GLU A 72 17.44 -19.28 -7.07
C GLU A 72 18.74 -18.81 -7.77
N ALA A 73 19.83 -18.73 -7.04
CA ALA A 73 21.14 -18.44 -7.59
C ALA A 73 22.10 -19.56 -7.24
N ASP A 74 22.91 -19.98 -8.20
CA ASP A 74 23.90 -21.03 -8.00
C ASP A 74 24.83 -20.67 -6.83
N GLY A 75 24.98 -21.63 -5.90
CA GLY A 75 25.78 -21.44 -4.68
C GLY A 75 25.12 -20.65 -3.56
N SER A 76 23.88 -20.17 -3.74
CA SER A 76 23.11 -19.52 -2.68
C SER A 76 22.23 -20.52 -1.93
N ALA A 77 22.26 -20.45 -0.59
CA ALA A 77 21.36 -21.24 0.25
C ALA A 77 19.96 -20.60 0.40
N VAL A 78 19.76 -19.39 -0.13
CA VAL A 78 18.51 -18.61 0.00
C VAL A 78 18.07 -18.07 -1.36
N GLN A 79 16.75 -17.95 -1.52
CA GLN A 79 16.18 -17.27 -2.69
C GLN A 79 16.42 -15.77 -2.64
N ILE A 80 16.51 -15.15 -3.80
CA ILE A 80 16.76 -13.72 -4.02
C ILE A 80 15.62 -13.11 -4.83
N CYS A 81 15.65 -11.79 -5.03
CA CYS A 81 14.70 -11.02 -5.83
C CYS A 81 13.27 -11.06 -5.25
N PRO A 82 13.02 -10.36 -4.14
CA PRO A 82 11.66 -10.20 -3.59
C PRO A 82 10.75 -9.46 -4.58
N THR A 83 9.53 -9.94 -4.72
CA THR A 83 8.53 -9.41 -5.68
C THR A 83 7.62 -8.36 -5.09
N SER A 84 7.50 -8.29 -3.76
CA SER A 84 6.51 -7.43 -3.07
C SER A 84 6.64 -5.96 -3.40
N THR A 85 7.87 -5.43 -3.52
CA THR A 85 8.09 -4.01 -3.83
C THR A 85 7.62 -3.69 -5.25
N VAL A 86 7.96 -4.52 -6.23
CA VAL A 86 7.58 -4.31 -7.64
C VAL A 86 6.06 -4.44 -7.80
N ALA A 87 5.49 -5.52 -7.28
CA ALA A 87 4.04 -5.74 -7.34
C ALA A 87 3.27 -4.65 -6.58
N GLY A 88 3.75 -4.27 -5.39
CA GLY A 88 3.15 -3.20 -4.58
C GLY A 88 3.15 -1.86 -5.31
N ALA A 89 4.29 -1.45 -5.88
CA ALA A 89 4.38 -0.22 -6.65
C ALA A 89 3.45 -0.23 -7.87
N ALA A 90 3.42 -1.34 -8.63
CA ALA A 90 2.54 -1.47 -9.77
C ALA A 90 1.06 -1.35 -9.38
N ILE A 91 0.63 -2.05 -8.32
CA ILE A 91 -0.76 -2.00 -7.84
C ILE A 91 -1.15 -0.59 -7.39
N ILE A 92 -0.27 0.11 -6.65
CA ILE A 92 -0.55 1.49 -6.22
C ILE A 92 -0.70 2.42 -7.41
N ASN A 93 0.22 2.36 -8.39
CA ASN A 93 0.10 3.18 -9.60
C ASN A 93 -1.19 2.88 -10.40
N MET A 94 -1.62 1.63 -10.45
CA MET A 94 -2.90 1.26 -11.09
C MET A 94 -4.10 1.86 -10.35
N ILE A 95 -4.09 1.82 -9.02
CA ILE A 95 -5.15 2.43 -8.19
C ILE A 95 -5.16 3.95 -8.38
N GLU A 96 -3.98 4.58 -8.37
CA GLU A 96 -3.83 6.02 -8.57
C GLU A 96 -4.40 6.45 -9.93
N ALA A 97 -4.04 5.75 -11.00
CA ALA A 97 -4.56 6.02 -12.34
C ALA A 97 -6.10 5.97 -12.39
N GLU A 98 -6.71 4.93 -11.82
CA GLU A 98 -8.16 4.78 -11.75
C GLU A 98 -8.81 5.89 -10.91
N VAL A 99 -8.20 6.28 -9.79
CA VAL A 99 -8.69 7.38 -8.94
C VAL A 99 -8.69 8.70 -9.70
N VAL A 100 -7.58 9.01 -10.39
CA VAL A 100 -7.44 10.22 -11.22
C VAL A 100 -8.51 10.24 -12.32
N GLU A 101 -8.68 9.14 -13.05
CA GLU A 101 -9.69 9.03 -14.10
C GLU A 101 -11.11 9.27 -13.57
N ARG A 102 -11.45 8.69 -12.42
CA ARG A 102 -12.76 8.89 -11.78
C ARG A 102 -12.97 10.33 -11.33
N LEU A 103 -11.97 10.97 -10.74
CA LEU A 103 -12.06 12.38 -10.35
C LEU A 103 -12.31 13.28 -11.56
N CYS A 104 -11.56 13.07 -12.66
CA CYS A 104 -11.78 13.79 -13.92
C CYS A 104 -13.20 13.58 -14.46
N ALA A 105 -13.71 12.35 -14.45
CA ALA A 105 -15.08 12.03 -14.89
C ALA A 105 -16.17 12.72 -14.03
N MET A 106 -15.85 13.01 -12.76
CA MET A 106 -16.71 13.76 -11.85
C MET A 106 -16.57 15.28 -12.00
N GLY A 107 -15.71 15.78 -12.89
CA GLY A 107 -15.40 17.20 -13.05
C GLY A 107 -14.54 17.78 -11.92
N VAL A 108 -13.87 16.91 -11.17
CA VAL A 108 -12.95 17.30 -10.10
C VAL A 108 -11.51 17.24 -10.63
N GLU A 109 -10.78 18.34 -10.54
CA GLU A 109 -9.37 18.36 -10.88
C GLU A 109 -8.56 17.56 -9.84
N PRO A 110 -7.85 16.47 -10.24
CA PRO A 110 -7.10 15.67 -9.29
C PRO A 110 -5.82 16.37 -8.83
N PRO A 111 -5.46 16.33 -7.54
CA PRO A 111 -4.24 16.93 -7.01
C PRO A 111 -3.01 16.06 -7.34
N VAL A 112 -2.60 16.09 -8.60
CA VAL A 112 -1.42 15.34 -9.09
C VAL A 112 -0.21 16.25 -9.09
N PHE A 113 0.91 15.76 -8.56
CA PHE A 113 2.20 16.42 -8.65
C PHE A 113 2.90 16.03 -9.96
N VAL A 114 3.52 17.02 -10.57
CA VAL A 114 4.33 16.84 -11.77
C VAL A 114 5.81 16.78 -11.38
N SER A 115 6.60 16.05 -12.14
CA SER A 115 8.03 15.96 -11.86
C SER A 115 8.72 17.33 -11.95
N ALA A 116 9.48 17.69 -10.90
CA ALA A 116 10.33 18.88 -10.91
C ALA A 116 11.46 18.84 -11.98
N ASN A 117 11.65 17.69 -12.64
CA ASN A 117 12.62 17.54 -13.74
C ASN A 117 12.06 17.92 -15.11
N ILE A 118 10.85 18.43 -15.18
CA ILE A 118 10.27 18.99 -16.40
C ILE A 118 10.07 20.50 -16.25
N ASP A 119 10.20 21.22 -17.35
CA ASP A 119 10.02 22.69 -17.35
C ASP A 119 8.61 23.06 -16.87
N GLY A 120 8.53 23.94 -15.87
CA GLY A 120 7.26 24.38 -15.29
C GLY A 120 6.65 23.43 -14.24
N GLY A 121 7.32 22.33 -13.88
CA GLY A 121 6.81 21.37 -12.90
C GLY A 121 6.63 21.96 -11.51
N ASP A 122 7.61 22.72 -11.03
CA ASP A 122 7.54 23.38 -9.71
C ASP A 122 6.43 24.42 -9.63
N GLU A 123 6.22 25.19 -10.68
CA GLU A 123 5.16 26.20 -10.78
C GLU A 123 3.77 25.53 -10.78
N PHE A 124 3.62 24.44 -11.53
CA PHE A 124 2.39 23.65 -11.55
C PHE A 124 2.04 23.11 -10.17
N ASP A 125 3.00 22.57 -9.45
CA ASP A 125 2.79 21.96 -8.13
C ASP A 125 2.44 22.98 -7.05
N GLN A 126 2.76 24.25 -7.23
CA GLN A 126 2.46 25.32 -6.26
C GLN A 126 0.96 25.41 -5.95
N GLN A 127 0.09 25.18 -6.94
CA GLN A 127 -1.36 25.23 -6.77
C GLN A 127 -1.88 24.19 -5.73
N TRP A 128 -1.17 23.08 -5.57
CA TRP A 128 -1.57 21.99 -4.68
C TRP A 128 -0.97 22.06 -3.27
N LYS A 129 0.12 22.81 -3.07
CA LYS A 129 0.80 22.92 -1.77
C LYS A 129 -0.12 23.40 -0.65
N GLY A 130 -1.03 24.33 -0.94
CA GLY A 130 -2.01 24.84 0.03
C GLY A 130 -3.19 23.92 0.29
N VAL A 131 -3.48 22.98 -0.59
CA VAL A 131 -4.60 22.04 -0.49
C VAL A 131 -4.20 20.82 0.33
N LEU A 132 -3.01 20.26 0.06
CA LEU A 132 -2.54 19.00 0.66
C LEU A 132 -1.87 19.19 2.03
N CYS A 133 -1.41 20.40 2.34
CA CYS A 133 -0.75 20.74 3.62
C CYS A 133 -1.68 21.41 4.64
N ARG A 134 -2.99 21.37 4.47
CA ARG A 134 -3.92 21.82 5.53
C ARG A 134 -3.92 20.81 6.65
N ARG A 135 -3.24 21.17 7.73
CA ARG A 135 -3.28 20.47 9.03
C ARG A 135 -4.60 20.73 9.75
#